data_59d5e659e1bfa1bcc77ee4f8eb854073
#
_entry.id   59d5e659e1bfa1bcc77ee4f8eb854073
#
_cell.length_a   1.000
_cell.length_b   1.000
_cell.length_c   1.000
_cell.angle_alpha   90.00
_cell.angle_beta   90.00
_cell.angle_gamma   90.00
#
_symmetry.space_group_name_H-M   'P 1'
#
loop_
_entity.id
_entity.type
_entity.pdbx_description
1 polymer ?
#
loop_
_entity_poly.entity_id
_entity_poly.type
_entity_poly.pdbx_seq_one_letter_code
_entity_poly.pdbx_strand_id
1 'polypeptide(L)'
;MAQAIPANQKWWSGGKSPFNVEYGKLMMWYFLMSDAFTFGAFLISYGTARFASNSWPDPNEVFQSFPFLGGNLPLVFVSLMTFILIMSSVTMVLAVGAGHSNDRKGVIKWMIWTIIGGIAFLACQAWEWTHLYHEGAWWGSIPTEPGSHFLNADGSKPSTNFSNFFFTITGFHGFHVLSGVVINIIMLIMTIQGVFDRRGHYLMIEKAGLYWHFVDLVWVFVFTCFYLF
;
A
#
# COMPACT_ATOMS: atom_id res chain seq x y z
N MET A 1 -35.66 -14.38 9.27
CA MET A 1 -36.17 -15.76 9.27
C MET A 1 -35.14 -16.67 8.63
N ALA A 2 -34.57 -17.61 9.35
CA ALA A 2 -33.64 -18.59 8.80
C ALA A 2 -34.40 -19.55 7.89
N GLN A 3 -34.17 -19.55 6.58
CA GLN A 3 -34.68 -20.55 5.66
C GLN A 3 -34.08 -21.91 6.03
N ALA A 4 -34.92 -22.86 6.35
CA ALA A 4 -34.52 -24.26 6.58
C ALA A 4 -33.81 -24.80 5.33
N ILE A 5 -32.64 -25.39 5.51
CA ILE A 5 -31.90 -26.05 4.41
C ILE A 5 -32.71 -27.24 3.97
N PRO A 6 -33.02 -27.40 2.69
CA PRO A 6 -33.73 -28.59 2.20
C PRO A 6 -32.91 -29.85 2.55
N ALA A 7 -33.59 -30.91 3.06
CA ALA A 7 -32.95 -32.14 3.52
C ALA A 7 -32.08 -32.86 2.46
N ASN A 8 -32.06 -32.37 1.23
CA ASN A 8 -31.37 -32.90 0.04
C ASN A 8 -30.01 -32.26 -0.24
N GLN A 9 -29.59 -31.21 0.50
CA GLN A 9 -28.30 -30.56 0.31
C GLN A 9 -27.22 -31.21 1.19
N LYS A 10 -26.23 -31.79 0.55
CA LYS A 10 -25.03 -32.30 1.23
C LYS A 10 -24.22 -31.13 1.78
N TRP A 11 -23.75 -31.24 3.00
CA TRP A 11 -22.98 -30.19 3.71
C TRP A 11 -21.74 -29.68 2.95
N TRP A 12 -21.17 -30.48 2.04
CA TRP A 12 -19.99 -30.19 1.22
C TRP A 12 -20.31 -29.76 -0.23
N SER A 13 -21.57 -29.65 -0.60
CA SER A 13 -21.99 -29.24 -1.95
C SER A 13 -22.48 -27.80 -2.04
N GLY A 14 -21.77 -26.84 -1.42
CA GLY A 14 -22.12 -25.44 -1.49
C GLY A 14 -23.31 -25.04 -0.62
N GLY A 15 -23.36 -25.52 0.62
CA GLY A 15 -24.33 -25.11 1.62
C GLY A 15 -24.34 -23.59 1.86
N LYS A 16 -25.32 -23.10 2.61
CA LYS A 16 -25.46 -21.70 2.97
C LYS A 16 -24.18 -21.22 3.69
N SER A 17 -23.60 -20.11 3.23
CA SER A 17 -22.43 -19.53 3.87
C SER A 17 -22.71 -19.27 5.36
N PRO A 18 -21.86 -19.75 6.32
CA PRO A 18 -22.10 -19.59 7.75
C PRO A 18 -22.17 -18.12 8.17
N PHE A 19 -21.51 -17.23 7.44
CA PHE A 19 -21.49 -15.78 7.72
C PHE A 19 -22.44 -14.97 6.86
N ASN A 20 -23.22 -15.62 5.99
CA ASN A 20 -24.10 -14.96 5.00
C ASN A 20 -23.38 -13.91 4.12
N VAL A 21 -22.08 -14.11 3.88
CA VAL A 21 -21.20 -13.24 3.10
C VAL A 21 -20.94 -13.91 1.75
N GLU A 22 -20.81 -13.09 0.70
CA GLU A 22 -20.43 -13.58 -0.62
C GLU A 22 -19.04 -14.24 -0.59
N TYR A 23 -18.92 -15.41 -1.22
CA TYR A 23 -17.70 -16.22 -1.24
C TYR A 23 -16.47 -15.43 -1.69
N GLY A 24 -16.59 -14.59 -2.73
CA GLY A 24 -15.49 -13.78 -3.22
C GLY A 24 -14.99 -12.71 -2.22
N LYS A 25 -15.90 -12.18 -1.37
CA LYS A 25 -15.53 -11.24 -0.30
C LYS A 25 -14.78 -11.97 0.82
N LEU A 26 -15.23 -13.18 1.18
CA LEU A 26 -14.55 -14.01 2.17
C LEU A 26 -13.15 -14.38 1.72
N MET A 27 -12.97 -14.79 0.46
CA MET A 27 -11.65 -15.12 -0.09
C MET A 27 -10.72 -13.91 -0.13
N MET A 28 -11.24 -12.71 -0.41
CA MET A 28 -10.45 -11.47 -0.31
C MET A 28 -9.96 -11.23 1.12
N TRP A 29 -10.79 -11.45 2.14
CA TRP A 29 -10.37 -11.34 3.54
C TRP A 29 -9.24 -12.31 3.90
N TYR A 30 -9.33 -13.58 3.47
CA TYR A 30 -8.25 -14.54 3.71
C TYR A 30 -6.95 -14.14 3.01
N PHE A 31 -7.04 -13.64 1.79
CA PHE A 31 -5.89 -13.13 1.05
C PHE A 31 -5.23 -11.95 1.78
N LEU A 32 -6.01 -10.95 2.19
CA LEU A 32 -5.50 -9.78 2.92
C LEU A 32 -4.89 -10.16 4.27
N MET A 33 -5.47 -11.13 4.97
CA MET A 33 -4.91 -11.62 6.24
C MET A 33 -3.56 -12.31 6.02
N SER A 34 -3.43 -13.15 4.99
CA SER A 34 -2.18 -13.78 4.60
C SER A 34 -1.09 -12.74 4.28
N ASP A 35 -1.46 -11.69 3.56
CA ASP A 35 -0.57 -10.59 3.20
C ASP A 35 -0.16 -9.75 4.41
N ALA A 36 -1.09 -9.50 5.35
CA ALA A 36 -0.80 -8.83 6.61
C ALA A 36 0.26 -9.58 7.44
N PHE A 37 0.22 -10.92 7.47
CA PHE A 37 1.26 -11.73 8.12
C PHE A 37 2.62 -11.59 7.43
N THR A 38 2.64 -11.54 6.09
CA THR A 38 3.89 -11.35 5.32
C THR A 38 4.53 -10.00 5.60
N PHE A 39 3.75 -8.91 5.53
CA PHE A 39 4.23 -7.58 5.89
C PHE A 39 4.65 -7.49 7.36
N GLY A 40 3.87 -8.09 8.27
CA GLY A 40 4.20 -8.16 9.69
C GLY A 40 5.54 -8.86 9.93
N ALA A 41 5.81 -9.96 9.23
CA ALA A 41 7.11 -10.66 9.32
C ALA A 41 8.27 -9.77 8.85
N PHE A 42 8.10 -9.02 7.76
CA PHE A 42 9.12 -8.06 7.29
C PHE A 42 9.37 -6.95 8.31
N LEU A 43 8.32 -6.34 8.86
CA LEU A 43 8.47 -5.24 9.83
C LEU A 43 9.06 -5.72 11.16
N ILE A 44 8.72 -6.92 11.63
CA ILE A 44 9.32 -7.54 12.82
C ILE A 44 10.81 -7.82 12.56
N SER A 45 11.15 -8.37 11.38
CA SER A 45 12.54 -8.62 11.00
C SER A 45 13.36 -7.33 10.93
N TYR A 46 12.77 -6.26 10.37
CA TYR A 46 13.36 -4.92 10.38
C TYR A 46 13.59 -4.42 11.82
N GLY A 47 12.59 -4.49 12.68
CA GLY A 47 12.69 -4.08 14.09
C GLY A 47 13.78 -4.85 14.83
N THR A 48 13.85 -6.17 14.67
CA THR A 48 14.90 -6.99 15.30
C THR A 48 16.30 -6.62 14.80
N ALA A 49 16.47 -6.40 13.50
CA ALA A 49 17.74 -5.97 12.92
C ALA A 49 18.17 -4.60 13.42
N ARG A 50 17.24 -3.66 13.55
CA ARG A 50 17.46 -2.31 14.07
C ARG A 50 17.92 -2.36 15.53
N PHE A 51 17.21 -3.08 16.40
CA PHE A 51 17.56 -3.19 17.82
C PHE A 51 18.84 -3.99 18.09
N ALA A 52 19.19 -4.93 17.19
CA ALA A 52 20.44 -5.69 17.29
C ALA A 52 21.66 -4.92 16.76
N SER A 53 21.45 -3.85 16.02
CA SER A 53 22.54 -3.04 15.42
C SER A 53 22.90 -1.88 16.31
N ASN A 54 24.20 -1.71 16.62
CA ASN A 54 24.70 -0.58 17.38
C ASN A 54 24.86 0.69 16.52
N SER A 55 24.76 0.58 15.19
CA SER A 55 24.89 1.69 14.26
C SER A 55 23.74 1.63 13.25
N TRP A 56 22.78 2.55 13.40
CA TRP A 56 21.62 2.69 12.51
C TRP A 56 21.51 4.15 12.08
N PRO A 57 21.34 4.44 10.77
CA PRO A 57 21.24 5.82 10.29
C PRO A 57 19.99 6.50 10.84
N ASP A 58 20.10 7.81 11.14
CA ASP A 58 18.97 8.62 11.60
C ASP A 58 18.02 8.91 10.41
N PRO A 59 16.74 8.54 10.49
CA PRO A 59 15.78 8.82 9.42
C PRO A 59 15.68 10.32 9.07
N ASN A 60 15.86 11.21 10.05
CA ASN A 60 15.82 12.67 9.82
C ASN A 60 16.97 13.17 8.97
N GLU A 61 18.10 12.49 8.99
CA GLU A 61 19.27 12.86 8.18
C GLU A 61 19.22 12.25 6.77
N VAL A 62 18.70 11.01 6.67
CA VAL A 62 18.60 10.27 5.40
C VAL A 62 17.51 10.85 4.47
N PHE A 63 16.36 11.26 5.02
CA PHE A 63 15.19 11.69 4.23
C PHE A 63 14.99 13.21 4.22
N GLN A 64 16.06 13.98 3.93
CA GLN A 64 16.04 15.45 3.92
C GLN A 64 15.65 16.06 2.56
N SER A 65 15.69 15.29 1.49
CA SER A 65 15.51 15.81 0.13
C SER A 65 14.04 16.04 -0.23
N PHE A 66 13.75 17.25 -0.69
CA PHE A 66 12.43 17.59 -1.25
C PHE A 66 12.59 18.03 -2.71
N PRO A 67 11.83 17.43 -3.68
CA PRO A 67 11.87 17.87 -5.05
C PRO A 67 11.39 19.33 -5.15
N PHE A 68 12.13 20.17 -5.87
CA PHE A 68 11.83 21.58 -6.16
C PHE A 68 12.04 22.59 -5.02
N LEU A 69 12.19 22.21 -3.77
CA LEU A 69 12.56 23.12 -2.68
C LEU A 69 13.94 22.71 -2.15
N GLY A 70 14.95 23.52 -2.38
CA GLY A 70 16.32 23.31 -1.91
C GLY A 70 16.52 23.58 -0.40
N GLY A 71 15.60 23.11 0.44
CA GLY A 71 15.66 23.25 1.90
C GLY A 71 15.70 21.88 2.59
N ASN A 72 16.41 21.79 3.71
CA ASN A 72 16.38 20.63 4.59
C ASN A 72 15.01 20.55 5.28
N LEU A 73 14.06 19.87 4.65
CA LEU A 73 12.73 19.64 5.17
C LEU A 73 12.55 18.11 5.42
N PRO A 74 13.07 17.60 6.55
CA PRO A 74 12.97 16.19 6.85
C PRO A 74 11.52 15.75 6.90
N LEU A 75 11.24 14.58 6.35
CA LEU A 75 9.94 13.90 6.38
C LEU A 75 8.76 14.60 5.65
N VAL A 76 8.91 15.85 5.17
CA VAL A 76 7.78 16.57 4.51
C VAL A 76 7.38 15.90 3.22
N PHE A 77 8.35 15.42 2.43
CA PHE A 77 8.07 14.72 1.18
C PHE A 77 7.30 13.42 1.40
N VAL A 78 7.73 12.62 2.35
CA VAL A 78 7.08 11.33 2.66
C VAL A 78 5.71 11.53 3.30
N SER A 79 5.56 12.58 4.12
CA SER A 79 4.25 12.99 4.66
C SER A 79 3.29 13.38 3.53
N LEU A 80 3.78 14.08 2.50
CA LEU A 80 2.99 14.42 1.32
C LEU A 80 2.56 13.16 0.55
N MET A 81 3.48 12.20 0.35
CA MET A 81 3.17 10.91 -0.28
C MET A 81 2.07 10.15 0.48
N THR A 82 2.20 10.10 1.81
CA THR A 82 1.20 9.48 2.70
C THR A 82 -0.15 10.18 2.58
N PHE A 83 -0.16 11.51 2.55
CA PHE A 83 -1.40 12.28 2.37
C PHE A 83 -2.08 12.00 1.03
N ILE A 84 -1.31 11.92 -0.06
CA ILE A 84 -1.83 11.56 -1.40
C ILE A 84 -2.50 10.19 -1.36
N LEU A 85 -1.88 9.21 -0.70
CA LEU A 85 -2.41 7.85 -0.62
C LEU A 85 -3.70 7.80 0.23
N ILE A 86 -3.72 8.47 1.38
CA ILE A 86 -4.92 8.58 2.23
C ILE A 86 -6.07 9.26 1.47
N MET A 87 -5.81 10.34 0.74
CA MET A 87 -6.83 11.00 -0.08
C MET A 87 -7.35 10.09 -1.20
N SER A 88 -6.47 9.31 -1.80
CA SER A 88 -6.84 8.25 -2.76
C SER A 88 -7.74 7.19 -2.12
N SER A 89 -7.48 6.82 -0.88
CA SER A 89 -8.31 5.89 -0.09
C SER A 89 -9.72 6.47 0.14
N VAL A 90 -9.82 7.75 0.48
CA VAL A 90 -11.13 8.44 0.60
C VAL A 90 -11.90 8.44 -0.71
N THR A 91 -11.24 8.70 -1.84
CA THR A 91 -11.91 8.65 -3.15
C THR A 91 -12.40 7.25 -3.50
N MET A 92 -11.69 6.20 -3.06
CA MET A 92 -12.13 4.82 -3.23
C MET A 92 -13.39 4.51 -2.42
N VAL A 93 -13.50 4.99 -1.17
CA VAL A 93 -14.73 4.87 -0.36
C VAL A 93 -15.91 5.52 -1.08
N LEU A 94 -15.71 6.71 -1.64
CA LEU A 94 -16.75 7.42 -2.39
C LEU A 94 -17.16 6.65 -3.67
N ALA A 95 -16.20 5.99 -4.35
CA ALA A 95 -16.48 5.12 -5.49
C ALA A 95 -17.36 3.92 -5.10
N VAL A 96 -17.03 3.27 -3.98
CA VAL A 96 -17.84 2.15 -3.43
C VAL A 96 -19.23 2.63 -3.03
N GLY A 97 -19.34 3.77 -2.35
CA GLY A 97 -20.63 4.38 -1.98
C GLY A 97 -21.51 4.70 -3.19
N ALA A 98 -20.93 5.28 -4.25
CA ALA A 98 -21.62 5.50 -5.53
C ALA A 98 -22.06 4.18 -6.19
N GLY A 99 -21.23 3.12 -6.07
CA GLY A 99 -21.58 1.78 -6.54
C GLY A 99 -22.79 1.18 -5.81
N HIS A 100 -22.89 1.38 -4.50
CA HIS A 100 -24.08 0.95 -3.73
C HIS A 100 -25.35 1.71 -4.13
N SER A 101 -25.20 2.96 -4.56
CA SER A 101 -26.32 3.80 -5.05
C SER A 101 -26.63 3.55 -6.53
N ASN A 102 -25.94 2.63 -7.21
CA ASN A 102 -26.02 2.39 -8.66
C ASN A 102 -25.77 3.65 -9.52
N ASP A 103 -24.98 4.62 -8.99
CA ASP A 103 -24.56 5.80 -9.73
C ASP A 103 -23.26 5.53 -10.51
N ARG A 104 -23.40 5.06 -11.73
CA ARG A 104 -22.29 4.76 -12.64
C ARG A 104 -21.35 5.96 -12.87
N LYS A 105 -21.93 7.18 -13.00
CA LYS A 105 -21.11 8.37 -13.25
C LYS A 105 -20.27 8.73 -12.04
N GLY A 106 -20.85 8.60 -10.85
CA GLY A 106 -20.14 8.77 -9.58
C GLY A 106 -19.00 7.78 -9.43
N VAL A 107 -19.24 6.49 -9.71
CA VAL A 107 -18.20 5.44 -9.67
C VAL A 107 -17.05 5.79 -10.61
N ILE A 108 -17.32 6.12 -11.87
CA ILE A 108 -16.27 6.47 -12.85
C ILE A 108 -15.44 7.66 -12.36
N LYS A 109 -16.10 8.72 -11.91
CA LYS A 109 -15.45 9.94 -11.41
C LYS A 109 -14.49 9.63 -10.27
N TRP A 110 -14.94 8.94 -9.24
CA TRP A 110 -14.15 8.68 -8.04
C TRP A 110 -13.05 7.66 -8.27
N MET A 111 -13.28 6.63 -9.12
CA MET A 111 -12.23 5.69 -9.50
C MET A 111 -11.08 6.34 -10.29
N ILE A 112 -11.38 7.32 -11.16
CA ILE A 112 -10.33 8.08 -11.85
C ILE A 112 -9.43 8.80 -10.83
N TRP A 113 -10.01 9.48 -9.83
CA TRP A 113 -9.23 10.13 -8.78
C TRP A 113 -8.39 9.16 -7.96
N THR A 114 -8.94 7.98 -7.65
CA THR A 114 -8.20 6.91 -6.96
C THR A 114 -6.98 6.45 -7.76
N ILE A 115 -7.14 6.23 -9.06
CA ILE A 115 -6.05 5.82 -9.96
C ILE A 115 -4.99 6.92 -10.07
N ILE A 116 -5.39 8.18 -10.21
CA ILE A 116 -4.46 9.32 -10.26
C ILE A 116 -3.65 9.39 -8.96
N GLY A 117 -4.28 9.26 -7.80
CA GLY A 117 -3.59 9.24 -6.50
C GLY A 117 -2.61 8.08 -6.38
N GLY A 118 -2.97 6.87 -6.82
CA GLY A 118 -2.08 5.72 -6.82
C GLY A 118 -0.87 5.89 -7.76
N ILE A 119 -1.08 6.43 -8.95
CA ILE A 119 0.02 6.72 -9.90
C ILE A 119 0.93 7.83 -9.35
N ALA A 120 0.36 8.88 -8.75
CA ALA A 120 1.13 9.97 -8.13
C ALA A 120 2.02 9.43 -6.98
N PHE A 121 1.49 8.55 -6.14
CA PHE A 121 2.27 7.89 -5.10
C PHE A 121 3.43 7.07 -5.68
N LEU A 122 3.18 6.24 -6.70
CA LEU A 122 4.23 5.44 -7.35
C LEU A 122 5.31 6.32 -8.01
N ALA A 123 4.92 7.46 -8.58
CA ALA A 123 5.86 8.41 -9.16
C ALA A 123 6.76 9.03 -8.07
N CYS A 124 6.19 9.41 -6.92
CA CYS A 124 6.95 9.91 -5.78
C CYS A 124 7.91 8.83 -5.24
N GLN A 125 7.45 7.59 -5.10
CA GLN A 125 8.29 6.47 -4.66
C GLN A 125 9.45 6.20 -5.61
N ALA A 126 9.20 6.23 -6.92
CA ALA A 126 10.23 6.06 -7.93
C ALA A 126 11.27 7.19 -7.87
N TRP A 127 10.82 8.43 -7.61
CA TRP A 127 11.71 9.58 -7.44
C TRP A 127 12.59 9.41 -6.19
N GLU A 128 12.02 9.04 -5.04
CA GLU A 128 12.76 8.78 -3.79
C GLU A 128 13.84 7.71 -3.99
N TRP A 129 13.49 6.59 -4.64
CA TRP A 129 14.44 5.53 -4.94
C TRP A 129 15.57 5.98 -5.85
N THR A 130 15.25 6.77 -6.89
CA THR A 130 16.25 7.32 -7.80
C THR A 130 17.20 8.25 -7.07
N HIS A 131 16.69 9.06 -6.16
CA HIS A 131 17.49 9.97 -5.34
C HIS A 131 18.45 9.19 -4.44
N LEU A 132 17.97 8.23 -3.67
CA LEU A 132 18.79 7.37 -2.81
C LEU A 132 19.84 6.58 -3.61
N TYR A 133 19.50 6.12 -4.81
CA TYR A 133 20.44 5.45 -5.70
C TYR A 133 21.58 6.39 -6.14
N HIS A 134 21.28 7.63 -6.47
CA HIS A 134 22.29 8.63 -6.84
C HIS A 134 23.18 9.01 -5.67
N GLU A 135 22.69 8.95 -4.44
CA GLU A 135 23.50 9.11 -3.22
C GLU A 135 24.36 7.89 -2.91
N GLY A 136 24.18 6.78 -3.64
CA GLY A 136 24.95 5.55 -3.49
C GLY A 136 24.32 4.52 -2.54
N ALA A 137 23.10 4.76 -2.04
CA ALA A 137 22.37 3.79 -1.25
C ALA A 137 21.59 2.84 -2.16
N TRP A 138 21.89 1.55 -2.10
CA TRP A 138 21.22 0.50 -2.87
C TRP A 138 21.24 -0.82 -2.09
N TRP A 139 20.63 -1.87 -2.64
CA TRP A 139 20.73 -3.20 -2.05
C TRP A 139 22.20 -3.60 -1.84
N GLY A 140 22.56 -3.91 -0.60
CA GLY A 140 23.92 -4.31 -0.22
C GLY A 140 24.95 -3.18 -0.15
N SER A 141 24.56 -1.94 -0.44
CA SER A 141 25.46 -0.79 -0.37
C SER A 141 24.86 0.38 0.44
N ILE A 142 25.69 1.02 1.24
CA ILE A 142 25.42 2.31 1.89
C ILE A 142 26.61 3.21 1.63
N PRO A 143 26.42 4.49 1.32
CA PRO A 143 27.52 5.43 1.17
C PRO A 143 28.30 5.56 2.47
N THR A 144 29.62 5.44 2.39
CA THR A 144 30.53 5.53 3.53
C THR A 144 31.50 6.71 3.39
N GLU A 145 31.27 7.59 2.43
CA GLU A 145 32.08 8.78 2.19
C GLU A 145 31.93 9.77 3.32
N PRO A 146 33.01 10.45 3.73
CA PRO A 146 32.98 11.53 4.75
C PRO A 146 31.98 12.62 4.33
N GLY A 147 30.96 12.90 5.16
CA GLY A 147 29.91 13.89 4.87
C GLY A 147 28.64 13.28 4.27
N SER A 148 28.54 11.97 4.14
CA SER A 148 27.29 11.29 3.75
C SER A 148 26.25 11.41 4.87
N HIS A 149 25.00 11.71 4.52
CA HIS A 149 23.86 11.76 5.42
C HIS A 149 23.50 10.40 6.06
N PHE A 150 24.15 9.33 5.62
CA PHE A 150 23.98 7.98 6.16
C PHE A 150 24.95 7.65 7.30
N LEU A 151 25.99 8.44 7.53
CA LEU A 151 26.92 8.22 8.64
C LEU A 151 26.26 8.61 9.95
N ASN A 152 26.51 7.83 11.00
CA ASN A 152 26.07 8.20 12.33
C ASN A 152 26.79 9.48 12.81
N ALA A 153 26.21 10.15 13.81
CA ALA A 153 26.79 11.35 14.40
C ALA A 153 28.24 11.17 14.96
N ASP A 154 28.60 9.93 15.29
CA ASP A 154 29.94 9.51 15.72
C ASP A 154 30.92 9.17 14.58
N GLY A 155 30.45 9.26 13.31
CA GLY A 155 31.21 8.91 12.11
C GLY A 155 31.34 7.40 11.87
N SER A 156 30.65 6.56 12.65
CA SER A 156 30.66 5.12 12.45
C SER A 156 29.86 4.71 11.20
N LYS A 157 30.33 3.62 10.56
CA LYS A 157 29.64 3.09 9.36
C LYS A 157 28.30 2.48 9.74
N PRO A 158 27.20 2.90 9.09
CA PRO A 158 25.88 2.34 9.36
C PRO A 158 25.76 0.90 8.83
N SER A 159 24.79 0.19 9.37
CA SER A 159 24.48 -1.17 8.91
C SER A 159 23.86 -1.15 7.50
N THR A 160 24.42 -1.95 6.58
CA THR A 160 23.84 -2.15 5.23
C THR A 160 22.44 -2.77 5.27
N ASN A 161 22.02 -3.31 6.42
CA ASN A 161 20.69 -3.86 6.62
C ASN A 161 19.60 -2.79 6.46
N PHE A 162 19.89 -1.52 6.78
CA PHE A 162 18.93 -0.43 6.58
C PHE A 162 18.48 -0.36 5.12
N SER A 163 19.41 -0.19 4.17
CA SER A 163 19.07 -0.10 2.75
C SER A 163 18.43 -1.39 2.23
N ASN A 164 18.91 -2.55 2.65
CA ASN A 164 18.33 -3.83 2.26
C ASN A 164 16.86 -3.97 2.68
N PHE A 165 16.54 -3.67 3.93
CA PHE A 165 15.16 -3.71 4.41
C PHE A 165 14.30 -2.63 3.78
N PHE A 166 14.83 -1.41 3.66
CA PHE A 166 14.12 -0.29 3.06
C PHE A 166 13.66 -0.62 1.63
N PHE A 167 14.59 -0.96 0.73
CA PHE A 167 14.26 -1.27 -0.65
C PHE A 167 13.41 -2.54 -0.80
N THR A 168 13.59 -3.55 0.05
CA THR A 168 12.80 -4.77 0.00
C THR A 168 11.35 -4.50 0.43
N ILE A 169 11.14 -3.83 1.57
CA ILE A 169 9.80 -3.62 2.13
C ILE A 169 9.03 -2.58 1.31
N THR A 170 9.66 -1.44 0.97
CA THR A 170 9.02 -0.42 0.13
C THR A 170 8.79 -0.91 -1.29
N GLY A 171 9.66 -1.77 -1.83
CA GLY A 171 9.48 -2.40 -3.14
C GLY A 171 8.36 -3.40 -3.17
N PHE A 172 8.27 -4.25 -2.16
CA PHE A 172 7.17 -5.21 -2.02
C PHE A 172 5.83 -4.48 -1.86
N HIS A 173 5.81 -3.40 -1.05
CA HIS A 173 4.65 -2.53 -0.94
C HIS A 173 4.32 -1.85 -2.28
N GLY A 174 5.31 -1.25 -2.94
CA GLY A 174 5.13 -0.60 -4.25
C GLY A 174 4.57 -1.54 -5.33
N PHE A 175 4.98 -2.81 -5.31
CA PHE A 175 4.39 -3.84 -6.17
C PHE A 175 2.88 -4.05 -5.88
N HIS A 176 2.48 -4.04 -4.60
CA HIS A 176 1.07 -4.14 -4.21
C HIS A 176 0.27 -2.88 -4.61
N VAL A 177 0.85 -1.70 -4.48
CA VAL A 177 0.22 -0.46 -4.98
C VAL A 177 0.04 -0.53 -6.50
N LEU A 178 1.07 -0.94 -7.25
CA LEU A 178 1.00 -1.09 -8.70
C LEU A 178 -0.09 -2.09 -9.11
N SER A 179 -0.15 -3.26 -8.48
CA SER A 179 -1.19 -4.25 -8.74
C SER A 179 -2.58 -3.70 -8.43
N GLY A 180 -2.73 -2.92 -7.34
CA GLY A 180 -3.97 -2.24 -6.99
C GLY A 180 -4.40 -1.20 -8.03
N VAL A 181 -3.45 -0.42 -8.57
CA VAL A 181 -3.72 0.53 -9.67
C VAL A 181 -4.21 -0.24 -10.91
N VAL A 182 -3.56 -1.34 -11.29
CA VAL A 182 -3.98 -2.17 -12.42
C VAL A 182 -5.39 -2.74 -12.21
N ILE A 183 -5.68 -3.26 -11.03
CA ILE A 183 -7.02 -3.75 -10.66
C ILE A 183 -8.05 -2.63 -10.80
N ASN A 184 -7.76 -1.44 -10.28
CA ASN A 184 -8.67 -0.28 -10.36
C ASN A 184 -8.90 0.18 -11.81
N ILE A 185 -7.88 0.13 -12.67
CA ILE A 185 -8.02 0.42 -14.11
C ILE A 185 -8.95 -0.60 -14.77
N ILE A 186 -8.79 -1.89 -14.48
CA ILE A 186 -9.67 -2.95 -15.00
C ILE A 186 -11.12 -2.71 -14.55
N MET A 187 -11.33 -2.40 -13.26
CA MET A 187 -12.67 -2.11 -12.74
C MET A 187 -13.28 -0.85 -13.38
N LEU A 188 -12.48 0.18 -13.63
CA LEU A 188 -12.91 1.39 -14.34
C LEU A 188 -13.36 1.06 -15.77
N ILE A 189 -12.59 0.29 -16.52
CA ILE A 189 -12.94 -0.15 -17.88
C ILE A 189 -14.25 -0.94 -17.87
N MET A 190 -14.41 -1.90 -16.94
CA MET A 190 -15.63 -2.67 -16.80
C MET A 190 -16.85 -1.80 -16.46
N THR A 191 -16.66 -0.75 -15.64
CA THR A 191 -17.71 0.22 -15.32
C THR A 191 -18.10 1.04 -16.56
N ILE A 192 -17.12 1.51 -17.35
CA ILE A 192 -17.35 2.24 -18.60
C ILE A 192 -18.09 1.38 -19.63
N GLN A 193 -17.80 0.09 -19.67
CA GLN A 193 -18.51 -0.86 -20.56
C GLN A 193 -19.91 -1.25 -20.07
N GLY A 194 -20.33 -0.78 -18.87
CA GLY A 194 -21.64 -1.09 -18.29
C GLY A 194 -21.80 -2.55 -17.88
N VAL A 195 -20.71 -3.25 -17.59
CA VAL A 195 -20.73 -4.66 -17.17
C VAL A 195 -21.47 -4.82 -15.84
N PHE A 196 -21.26 -3.88 -14.91
CA PHE A 196 -21.90 -3.92 -13.58
C PHE A 196 -23.37 -3.56 -13.63
N ASP A 197 -23.76 -2.63 -14.51
CA ASP A 197 -25.18 -2.30 -14.76
C ASP A 197 -25.96 -3.54 -15.26
N ARG A 198 -25.35 -4.29 -16.18
CA ARG A 198 -25.93 -5.55 -16.70
C ARG A 198 -26.00 -6.67 -15.66
N ARG A 199 -25.07 -6.68 -14.68
CA ARG A 199 -25.07 -7.64 -13.56
C ARG A 199 -26.00 -7.21 -12.43
N GLY A 200 -26.43 -5.95 -12.38
CA GLY A 200 -27.29 -5.41 -11.35
C GLY A 200 -26.61 -5.20 -9.98
N HIS A 201 -25.28 -5.31 -9.90
CA HIS A 201 -24.53 -5.07 -8.66
C HIS A 201 -23.07 -4.68 -8.91
N TYR A 202 -22.52 -3.87 -8.00
CA TYR A 202 -21.15 -3.36 -8.01
C TYR A 202 -20.22 -4.03 -6.99
N LEU A 203 -20.51 -5.26 -6.58
CA LEU A 203 -19.76 -5.99 -5.54
C LEU A 203 -18.26 -6.19 -5.86
N MET A 204 -17.86 -6.17 -7.13
CA MET A 204 -16.44 -6.26 -7.50
C MET A 204 -15.68 -5.00 -7.13
N ILE A 205 -16.32 -3.83 -7.21
CA ILE A 205 -15.70 -2.56 -6.80
C ILE A 205 -15.47 -2.53 -5.29
N GLU A 206 -16.40 -3.08 -4.51
CA GLU A 206 -16.22 -3.24 -3.07
C GLU A 206 -15.00 -4.12 -2.73
N LYS A 207 -14.80 -5.21 -3.48
CA LYS A 207 -13.62 -6.09 -3.30
C LYS A 207 -12.31 -5.37 -3.67
N ALA A 208 -12.30 -4.60 -4.76
CA ALA A 208 -11.16 -3.78 -5.14
C ALA A 208 -10.88 -2.70 -4.07
N GLY A 209 -11.93 -2.11 -3.49
CA GLY A 209 -11.83 -1.17 -2.38
C GLY A 209 -11.20 -1.78 -1.13
N LEU A 210 -11.59 -2.98 -0.73
CA LEU A 210 -10.96 -3.69 0.40
C LEU A 210 -9.46 -3.87 0.18
N TYR A 211 -9.06 -4.28 -1.03
CA TYR A 211 -7.64 -4.42 -1.37
C TYR A 211 -6.90 -3.08 -1.31
N TRP A 212 -7.47 -2.02 -1.88
CA TRP A 212 -6.87 -0.68 -1.89
C TRP A 212 -6.66 -0.11 -0.49
N HIS A 213 -7.66 -0.23 0.38
CA HIS A 213 -7.57 0.21 1.78
C HIS A 213 -6.55 -0.58 2.59
N PHE A 214 -6.41 -1.87 2.32
CA PHE A 214 -5.37 -2.68 2.94
C PHE A 214 -3.98 -2.18 2.55
N VAL A 215 -3.74 -1.94 1.27
CA VAL A 215 -2.44 -1.45 0.77
C VAL A 215 -2.10 -0.09 1.38
N ASP A 216 -3.08 0.84 1.46
CA ASP A 216 -2.92 2.13 2.11
C ASP A 216 -2.59 2.01 3.61
N LEU A 217 -3.27 1.11 4.33
CA LEU A 217 -3.01 0.85 5.74
C LEU A 217 -1.61 0.29 5.97
N VAL A 218 -1.14 -0.62 5.12
CA VAL A 218 0.23 -1.15 5.18
C VAL A 218 1.26 -0.03 5.00
N TRP A 219 1.01 0.94 4.10
CA TRP A 219 1.89 2.08 3.94
C TRP A 219 2.05 2.88 5.24
N VAL A 220 0.98 3.11 5.99
CA VAL A 220 1.05 3.82 7.28
C VAL A 220 1.98 3.12 8.25
N PHE A 221 1.97 1.78 8.30
CA PHE A 221 2.91 1.01 9.13
C PHE A 221 4.36 1.14 8.62
N VAL A 222 4.57 1.04 7.31
CA VAL A 222 5.90 1.22 6.70
C VAL A 222 6.43 2.62 6.98
N PHE A 223 5.61 3.65 6.78
CA PHE A 223 5.93 5.03 7.09
C PHE A 223 6.34 5.20 8.56
N THR A 224 5.55 4.67 9.49
CA THR A 224 5.83 4.76 10.92
C THR A 224 7.17 4.09 11.27
N CYS A 225 7.44 2.89 10.74
CA CYS A 225 8.63 2.13 11.10
C CYS A 225 9.93 2.68 10.51
N PHE A 226 9.90 3.22 9.29
CA PHE A 226 11.11 3.66 8.61
C PHE A 226 11.42 5.15 8.76
N TYR A 227 10.39 5.98 8.89
CA TYR A 227 10.54 7.43 8.84
C TYR A 227 10.28 8.12 10.18
N LEU A 228 9.48 7.53 11.09
CA LEU A 228 9.21 8.14 12.40
C LEU A 228 10.02 7.53 13.54
N PHE A 229 10.43 6.28 13.43
CA PHE A 229 11.26 5.56 14.38
C PHE A 229 12.60 5.21 13.74
#